data_3fdb4eeb015f80d515e40173b80cde57
#
_entry.id   3fdb4eeb015f80d515e40173b80cde57
#
_cell.length_a   1.000
_cell.length_b   1.000
_cell.length_c   1.000
_cell.angle_alpha   90.00
_cell.angle_beta   90.00
_cell.angle_gamma   90.00
#
_symmetry.space_group_name_H-M   'P 1'
#
loop_
_entity.id
_entity.type
_entity.pdbx_description
1 polymer ?
#
loop_
_entity_poly.entity_id
_entity_poly.type
_entity_poly.pdbx_seq_one_letter_code
_entity_poly.pdbx_strand_id
1 'polypeptide(L)'
;QAQRINLNVSDEELMKISKERTLALDLASMHAIRDYKYNPTDIELEALAQTWSEHCKHTIFADPLDEIKDGLYRHYIQGATKKINHPMCVSVFKDNSGAIAFDKDYLVTHKVETHNTPSALDPFGGAITGIVGVNRDTIGFGLGAKPIANTYGFCLGYPDDKSKLFRDPELKQPMLSARHIMDGVIAGINSGGNRSGIPTPQGFLYFDQRYATKPLVFAGTVGLIPRKIKGQPSHIKRALSGDYIVMVGGRVGQDGIHG
;
A
#
# COMPACT_ATOMS: atom_id res chain seq x y z
N GLN A 1 29.11 1.68 3.04
CA GLN A 1 29.51 1.00 1.80
C GLN A 1 28.67 -0.25 1.64
N ALA A 2 28.17 -0.51 0.43
CA ALA A 2 27.42 -1.73 0.13
C ALA A 2 28.31 -2.97 0.33
N GLN A 3 27.78 -4.01 0.98
CA GLN A 3 28.46 -5.26 1.25
C GLN A 3 27.93 -6.36 0.32
N ARG A 4 28.80 -7.23 -0.20
CA ARG A 4 28.37 -8.39 -0.98
C ARG A 4 27.89 -9.51 -0.06
N ILE A 5 26.77 -10.11 -0.41
CA ILE A 5 26.17 -11.22 0.32
C ILE A 5 26.34 -12.49 -0.53
N ASN A 6 27.06 -13.47 0.02
CA ASN A 6 27.20 -14.76 -0.64
C ASN A 6 25.93 -15.60 -0.44
N LEU A 7 25.23 -15.88 -1.53
CA LEU A 7 24.05 -16.77 -1.54
C LEU A 7 24.38 -18.19 -2.02
N ASN A 8 25.62 -18.47 -2.39
CA ASN A 8 26.07 -19.82 -2.74
C ASN A 8 26.45 -20.61 -1.47
N VAL A 9 25.47 -20.88 -0.64
CA VAL A 9 25.56 -21.53 0.67
C VAL A 9 24.46 -22.59 0.81
N SER A 10 24.45 -23.33 1.94
CA SER A 10 23.42 -24.35 2.20
C SER A 10 22.03 -23.73 2.38
N ASP A 11 21.00 -24.55 2.26
CA ASP A 11 19.59 -24.13 2.44
C ASP A 11 19.34 -23.58 3.85
N GLU A 12 19.94 -24.17 4.87
CA GLU A 12 19.86 -23.67 6.25
C GLU A 12 20.46 -22.27 6.38
N GLU A 13 21.61 -22.02 5.74
CA GLU A 13 22.25 -20.72 5.80
C GLU A 13 21.50 -19.68 4.95
N LEU A 14 20.89 -20.08 3.80
CA LEU A 14 19.99 -19.21 3.03
C LEU A 14 18.81 -18.74 3.88
N MET A 15 18.16 -19.66 4.61
CA MET A 15 17.04 -19.32 5.48
C MET A 15 17.46 -18.47 6.66
N LYS A 16 18.66 -18.70 7.19
CA LYS A 16 19.24 -17.84 8.23
C LYS A 16 19.48 -16.42 7.74
N ILE A 17 20.05 -16.25 6.55
CA ILE A 17 20.22 -14.93 5.89
C ILE A 17 18.87 -14.23 5.73
N SER A 18 17.84 -14.93 5.24
CA SER A 18 16.49 -14.37 5.10
C SER A 18 15.94 -13.88 6.45
N LYS A 19 16.09 -14.69 7.50
CA LYS A 19 15.59 -14.37 8.84
C LYS A 19 16.36 -13.22 9.50
N GLU A 20 17.68 -13.26 9.49
CA GLU A 20 18.54 -12.25 10.15
C GLU A 20 18.42 -10.87 9.48
N ARG A 21 18.20 -10.86 8.17
CA ARG A 21 18.00 -9.63 7.39
C ARG A 21 16.54 -9.23 7.26
N THR A 22 15.62 -9.95 7.89
CA THR A 22 14.16 -9.68 7.83
C THR A 22 13.62 -9.60 6.40
N LEU A 23 14.15 -10.39 5.46
CA LEU A 23 13.73 -10.39 4.06
C LEU A 23 12.34 -11.00 3.86
N ALA A 24 11.87 -11.81 4.81
CA ALA A 24 10.59 -12.52 4.77
C ALA A 24 10.43 -13.42 3.53
N LEU A 25 11.53 -13.93 3.00
CA LEU A 25 11.56 -14.82 1.84
C LEU A 25 11.60 -16.27 2.29
N ASP A 26 10.83 -17.13 1.61
CA ASP A 26 10.93 -18.58 1.74
C ASP A 26 12.15 -19.15 0.98
N LEU A 27 12.40 -20.44 1.16
CA LEU A 27 13.56 -21.08 0.54
C LEU A 27 13.51 -21.05 -0.99
N ALA A 28 12.34 -21.22 -1.57
CA ALA A 28 12.16 -21.19 -3.03
C ALA A 28 12.49 -19.80 -3.61
N SER A 29 12.05 -18.74 -2.94
CA SER A 29 12.37 -17.36 -3.29
C SER A 29 13.87 -17.05 -3.14
N MET A 30 14.50 -17.55 -2.07
CA MET A 30 15.94 -17.39 -1.85
C MET A 30 16.74 -18.12 -2.95
N HIS A 31 16.32 -19.32 -3.38
CA HIS A 31 16.90 -20.03 -4.50
C HIS A 31 16.75 -19.23 -5.81
N ALA A 32 15.57 -18.67 -6.08
CA ALA A 32 15.34 -17.87 -7.28
C ALA A 32 16.28 -16.65 -7.35
N ILE A 33 16.51 -15.97 -6.22
CA ILE A 33 17.46 -14.84 -6.14
C ILE A 33 18.90 -15.33 -6.31
N ARG A 34 19.29 -16.43 -5.68
CA ARG A 34 20.61 -17.04 -5.82
C ARG A 34 20.90 -17.38 -7.28
N ASP A 35 19.95 -18.00 -7.97
CA ASP A 35 20.11 -18.45 -9.36
C ASP A 35 20.15 -17.26 -10.33
N TYR A 36 19.48 -16.15 -9.99
CA TYR A 36 19.57 -14.90 -10.73
C TYR A 36 20.86 -14.13 -10.44
N LYS A 37 21.26 -14.01 -9.17
CA LYS A 37 22.44 -13.26 -8.75
C LYS A 37 22.97 -13.77 -7.40
N TYR A 38 23.83 -14.79 -7.44
CA TYR A 38 24.31 -15.48 -6.24
C TYR A 38 25.17 -14.64 -5.27
N ASN A 39 25.76 -13.52 -5.72
CA ASN A 39 26.54 -12.57 -4.92
C ASN A 39 26.01 -11.14 -5.05
N PRO A 40 24.75 -10.88 -4.71
CA PRO A 40 24.22 -9.52 -4.69
C PRO A 40 24.91 -8.68 -3.62
N THR A 41 24.86 -7.37 -3.76
CA THR A 41 25.08 -6.50 -2.62
C THR A 41 23.89 -6.57 -1.67
N ASP A 42 24.07 -6.15 -0.42
CA ASP A 42 23.00 -6.05 0.58
C ASP A 42 21.83 -5.17 0.07
N ILE A 43 22.13 -4.08 -0.64
CA ILE A 43 21.14 -3.20 -1.26
C ILE A 43 20.37 -3.91 -2.39
N GLU A 44 21.08 -4.63 -3.26
CA GLU A 44 20.45 -5.40 -4.34
C GLU A 44 19.58 -6.54 -3.80
N LEU A 45 20.04 -7.24 -2.77
CA LEU A 45 19.27 -8.30 -2.11
C LEU A 45 17.99 -7.75 -1.49
N GLU A 46 18.08 -6.63 -0.79
CA GLU A 46 16.91 -5.95 -0.21
C GLU A 46 15.92 -5.48 -1.29
N ALA A 47 16.42 -4.84 -2.35
CA ALA A 47 15.59 -4.39 -3.46
C ALA A 47 14.87 -5.57 -4.16
N LEU A 48 15.54 -6.70 -4.33
CA LEU A 48 14.92 -7.92 -4.86
C LEU A 48 13.86 -8.48 -3.90
N ALA A 49 14.17 -8.56 -2.61
CA ALA A 49 13.23 -9.05 -1.60
C ALA A 49 11.94 -8.23 -1.55
N GLN A 50 12.01 -6.91 -1.72
CA GLN A 50 10.84 -6.05 -1.77
C GLN A 50 9.87 -6.41 -2.93
N THR A 51 10.36 -7.01 -4.01
CA THR A 51 9.49 -7.45 -5.12
C THR A 51 8.60 -8.63 -4.76
N TRP A 52 8.93 -9.40 -3.72
CA TRP A 52 8.15 -10.51 -3.16
C TRP A 52 7.22 -10.08 -2.02
N SER A 53 7.31 -8.83 -1.57
CA SER A 53 6.46 -8.33 -0.48
C SER A 53 4.98 -8.47 -0.79
N GLU A 54 4.19 -8.90 0.20
CA GLU A 54 2.73 -8.88 0.14
C GLU A 54 2.13 -7.47 0.19
N HIS A 55 2.97 -6.46 0.37
CA HIS A 55 2.56 -5.06 0.34
C HIS A 55 2.04 -4.68 -1.05
N CYS A 56 0.79 -4.25 -1.12
CA CYS A 56 0.06 -3.91 -2.34
C CYS A 56 -0.12 -5.08 -3.34
N LYS A 57 0.30 -6.31 -2.98
CA LYS A 57 0.22 -7.48 -3.85
C LYS A 57 -0.10 -8.71 -3.00
N HIS A 58 -1.37 -8.95 -2.81
CA HIS A 58 -1.84 -10.01 -1.94
C HIS A 58 -1.91 -11.35 -2.68
N THR A 59 -1.01 -12.27 -2.37
CA THR A 59 -0.91 -13.62 -2.96
C THR A 59 -2.23 -14.38 -2.81
N ILE A 60 -2.90 -14.29 -1.67
CA ILE A 60 -4.18 -14.94 -1.41
C ILE A 60 -5.27 -14.59 -2.45
N PHE A 61 -5.23 -13.42 -3.06
CA PHE A 61 -6.17 -13.02 -4.11
C PHE A 61 -5.70 -13.39 -5.52
N ALA A 62 -4.43 -13.80 -5.66
CA ALA A 62 -3.83 -14.22 -6.92
C ALA A 62 -3.76 -15.75 -7.05
N ASP A 63 -3.71 -16.47 -5.93
CA ASP A 63 -3.57 -17.92 -5.89
C ASP A 63 -4.87 -18.63 -6.30
N PRO A 64 -4.77 -19.84 -6.87
CA PRO A 64 -5.92 -20.69 -7.13
C PRO A 64 -6.71 -20.99 -5.85
N LEU A 65 -8.03 -20.93 -5.95
CA LEU A 65 -8.96 -21.29 -4.87
C LEU A 65 -10.05 -22.22 -5.44
N ASP A 66 -10.07 -23.46 -5.02
CA ASP A 66 -10.96 -24.51 -5.50
C ASP A 66 -10.98 -24.59 -7.04
N GLU A 67 -12.12 -24.37 -7.68
CA GLU A 67 -12.27 -24.35 -9.13
C GLU A 67 -11.74 -23.07 -9.82
N ILE A 68 -11.46 -22.01 -9.06
CA ILE A 68 -10.97 -20.74 -9.57
C ILE A 68 -9.45 -20.82 -9.73
N LYS A 69 -8.97 -21.04 -10.94
CA LYS A 69 -7.54 -21.30 -11.21
C LYS A 69 -6.69 -20.04 -11.37
N ASP A 70 -7.31 -18.90 -11.69
CA ASP A 70 -6.63 -17.62 -11.96
C ASP A 70 -6.72 -16.63 -10.81
N GLY A 71 -7.20 -17.09 -9.65
CA GLY A 71 -7.34 -16.30 -8.42
C GLY A 71 -8.52 -15.34 -8.43
N LEU A 72 -9.00 -14.99 -7.24
CA LEU A 72 -10.21 -14.21 -7.03
C LEU A 72 -10.15 -12.84 -7.72
N TYR A 73 -8.98 -12.18 -7.66
CA TYR A 73 -8.81 -10.85 -8.24
C TYR A 73 -8.96 -10.83 -9.75
N ARG A 74 -8.28 -11.75 -10.44
CA ARG A 74 -8.38 -11.85 -11.91
C ARG A 74 -9.75 -12.32 -12.35
N HIS A 75 -10.28 -13.32 -11.66
CA HIS A 75 -11.54 -13.95 -12.04
C HIS A 75 -12.72 -12.98 -11.86
N TYR A 76 -12.92 -12.47 -10.65
CA TYR A 76 -14.10 -11.66 -10.34
C TYR A 76 -13.89 -10.17 -10.60
N ILE A 77 -12.80 -9.56 -10.13
CA ILE A 77 -12.64 -8.11 -10.20
C ILE A 77 -12.23 -7.67 -11.61
N GLN A 78 -11.12 -8.16 -12.11
CA GLN A 78 -10.68 -7.82 -13.47
C GLN A 78 -11.60 -8.43 -14.52
N GLY A 79 -12.08 -9.66 -14.30
CA GLY A 79 -12.98 -10.37 -15.19
C GLY A 79 -14.29 -9.61 -15.39
N ALA A 80 -14.93 -9.15 -14.32
CA ALA A 80 -16.15 -8.34 -14.39
C ALA A 80 -15.92 -7.03 -15.17
N THR A 81 -14.84 -6.32 -14.85
CA THR A 81 -14.50 -5.07 -15.56
C THR A 81 -14.28 -5.31 -17.06
N LYS A 82 -13.54 -6.36 -17.42
CA LYS A 82 -13.32 -6.74 -18.82
C LYS A 82 -14.60 -7.16 -19.53
N LYS A 83 -15.47 -7.92 -18.86
CA LYS A 83 -16.75 -8.37 -19.42
C LYS A 83 -17.71 -7.22 -19.67
N ILE A 84 -17.79 -6.26 -18.73
CA ILE A 84 -18.62 -5.06 -18.89
C ILE A 84 -18.04 -4.14 -19.98
N ASN A 85 -16.73 -4.02 -20.06
CA ASN A 85 -16.00 -3.21 -21.04
C ASN A 85 -16.59 -1.81 -21.25
N HIS A 86 -16.92 -1.12 -20.16
CA HIS A 86 -17.57 0.17 -20.24
C HIS A 86 -16.61 1.25 -20.77
N PRO A 87 -17.01 2.08 -21.75
CA PRO A 87 -16.12 3.06 -22.38
C PRO A 87 -15.65 4.17 -21.44
N MET A 88 -16.27 4.33 -20.27
CA MET A 88 -15.77 5.25 -19.26
C MET A 88 -14.43 4.81 -18.64
N CYS A 89 -14.08 3.52 -18.68
CA CYS A 89 -12.83 3.01 -18.12
C CYS A 89 -11.65 3.41 -19.02
N VAL A 90 -10.84 4.37 -18.57
CA VAL A 90 -9.70 4.90 -19.34
C VAL A 90 -8.38 4.24 -18.92
N SER A 91 -8.12 4.16 -17.63
CA SER A 91 -6.95 3.48 -17.07
C SER A 91 -7.37 2.72 -15.83
N VAL A 92 -7.43 1.38 -15.93
CA VAL A 92 -7.81 0.50 -14.83
C VAL A 92 -6.79 -0.63 -14.70
N PHE A 93 -6.41 -0.99 -13.48
CA PHE A 93 -5.44 -2.04 -13.15
C PHE A 93 -4.02 -1.84 -13.74
N LYS A 94 -3.61 -0.61 -14.02
CA LYS A 94 -2.34 -0.30 -14.70
C LYS A 94 -1.44 0.68 -13.97
N ASP A 95 -2.02 1.55 -13.15
CA ASP A 95 -1.30 2.60 -12.43
C ASP A 95 -1.69 2.54 -10.95
N ASN A 96 -1.07 3.34 -10.10
CA ASN A 96 -1.35 3.42 -8.66
C ASN A 96 -2.78 3.88 -8.36
N SER A 97 -3.40 4.62 -9.28
CA SER A 97 -4.79 5.05 -9.20
C SER A 97 -5.56 4.62 -10.45
N GLY A 98 -6.83 4.27 -10.30
CA GLY A 98 -7.72 4.06 -11.44
C GLY A 98 -8.23 5.38 -11.99
N ALA A 99 -8.56 5.43 -13.30
CA ALA A 99 -9.14 6.62 -13.93
C ALA A 99 -10.29 6.29 -14.88
N ILE A 100 -11.34 7.08 -14.76
CA ILE A 100 -12.51 7.03 -15.64
C ILE A 100 -12.70 8.37 -16.34
N ALA A 101 -13.40 8.33 -17.45
CA ALA A 101 -13.85 9.54 -18.15
C ALA A 101 -14.87 10.29 -17.29
N PHE A 102 -14.60 11.54 -16.98
CA PHE A 102 -15.55 12.42 -16.30
C PHE A 102 -16.38 13.21 -17.30
N ASP A 103 -15.73 13.98 -18.13
CA ASP A 103 -16.33 14.73 -19.23
C ASP A 103 -15.43 14.71 -20.48
N LYS A 104 -15.65 15.62 -21.42
CA LYS A 104 -14.83 15.75 -22.64
C LYS A 104 -13.39 16.21 -22.37
N ASP A 105 -13.14 16.90 -21.25
CA ASP A 105 -11.89 17.59 -20.94
C ASP A 105 -11.09 16.89 -19.81
N TYR A 106 -11.78 16.15 -18.91
CA TYR A 106 -11.17 15.62 -17.69
C TYR A 106 -11.39 14.12 -17.49
N LEU A 107 -10.45 13.52 -16.77
CA LEU A 107 -10.56 12.21 -16.12
C LEU A 107 -10.65 12.42 -14.62
N VAL A 108 -11.47 11.60 -13.95
CA VAL A 108 -11.48 11.45 -12.50
C VAL A 108 -10.67 10.22 -12.14
N THR A 109 -9.77 10.37 -11.16
CA THR A 109 -9.02 9.26 -10.56
C THR A 109 -9.57 8.96 -9.18
N HIS A 110 -9.44 7.70 -8.76
CA HIS A 110 -9.74 7.29 -7.39
C HIS A 110 -8.73 6.26 -6.92
N LYS A 111 -8.15 6.52 -5.76
CA LYS A 111 -7.29 5.59 -5.03
C LYS A 111 -7.86 5.39 -3.63
N VAL A 112 -7.87 4.15 -3.19
CA VAL A 112 -8.29 3.77 -1.84
C VAL A 112 -7.26 2.83 -1.22
N GLU A 113 -7.11 2.92 0.09
CA GLU A 113 -6.29 2.02 0.90
C GLU A 113 -6.95 1.74 2.23
N THR A 114 -6.65 0.58 2.79
CA THR A 114 -6.90 0.28 4.20
C THR A 114 -5.57 0.06 4.91
N HIS A 115 -5.31 0.84 5.96
CA HIS A 115 -4.05 0.80 6.70
C HIS A 115 -4.28 0.27 8.10
N ASN A 116 -4.72 -1.00 8.20
CA ASN A 116 -5.30 -1.61 9.39
C ASN A 116 -4.25 -2.06 10.41
N THR A 117 -3.40 -3.02 10.03
CA THR A 117 -2.37 -3.57 10.91
C THR A 117 -1.37 -2.51 11.37
N PRO A 118 -0.84 -1.64 10.51
CA PRO A 118 0.03 -0.55 10.97
C PRO A 118 -0.65 0.36 11.99
N SER A 119 -1.93 0.67 11.80
CA SER A 119 -2.69 1.50 12.76
C SER A 119 -3.02 0.77 14.07
N ALA A 120 -3.03 -0.57 14.08
CA ALA A 120 -3.15 -1.33 15.31
C ALA A 120 -1.87 -1.31 16.15
N LEU A 121 -0.70 -1.18 15.50
CA LEU A 121 0.62 -1.19 16.14
C LEU A 121 1.12 0.21 16.50
N ASP A 122 0.98 1.15 15.59
CA ASP A 122 1.28 2.57 15.73
C ASP A 122 0.13 3.39 15.09
N PRO A 123 -0.89 3.74 15.86
CA PRO A 123 -2.09 4.37 15.32
C PRO A 123 -1.84 5.69 14.60
N PHE A 124 -0.94 6.52 15.12
CA PHE A 124 -0.57 7.78 14.49
C PHE A 124 0.21 7.56 13.19
N GLY A 125 1.30 6.79 13.25
CA GLY A 125 2.15 6.50 12.10
C GLY A 125 1.41 5.71 11.02
N GLY A 126 0.60 4.72 11.43
CA GLY A 126 -0.20 3.92 10.51
C GLY A 126 -1.25 4.75 9.77
N ALA A 127 -1.98 5.60 10.47
CA ALA A 127 -3.02 6.43 9.86
C ALA A 127 -2.46 7.53 8.96
N ILE A 128 -1.40 8.23 9.39
CA ILE A 128 -0.74 9.26 8.55
C ILE A 128 -0.16 8.66 7.26
N THR A 129 0.43 7.47 7.35
CA THR A 129 0.95 6.76 6.17
C THR A 129 -0.17 6.37 5.21
N GLY A 130 -1.30 5.90 5.73
CA GLY A 130 -2.47 5.56 4.92
C GLY A 130 -2.97 6.72 4.07
N ILE A 131 -3.19 7.89 4.68
CA ILE A 131 -3.70 9.06 3.95
C ILE A 131 -2.64 9.68 3.01
N VAL A 132 -1.40 9.76 3.44
CA VAL A 132 -0.32 10.26 2.59
C VAL A 132 -0.10 9.32 1.39
N GLY A 133 -0.26 7.99 1.58
CA GLY A 133 -0.15 7.00 0.52
C GLY A 133 -1.16 7.23 -0.60
N VAL A 134 -2.46 7.35 -0.28
CA VAL A 134 -3.49 7.57 -1.30
C VAL A 134 -3.37 8.92 -2.00
N ASN A 135 -2.90 9.95 -1.29
CA ASN A 135 -2.62 11.25 -1.89
C ASN A 135 -1.45 11.18 -2.87
N ARG A 136 -0.37 10.50 -2.50
CA ARG A 136 0.81 10.31 -3.36
C ARG A 136 0.49 9.48 -4.60
N ASP A 137 -0.31 8.42 -4.47
CA ASP A 137 -0.74 7.60 -5.61
C ASP A 137 -1.59 8.40 -6.59
N THR A 138 -2.45 9.28 -6.09
CA THR A 138 -3.22 10.19 -6.92
C THR A 138 -2.30 11.20 -7.63
N ILE A 139 -1.39 11.83 -6.91
CA ILE A 139 -0.41 12.78 -7.48
C ILE A 139 0.49 12.07 -8.51
N GLY A 140 0.87 10.82 -8.23
CA GLY A 140 1.70 10.01 -9.12
C GLY A 140 0.96 9.42 -10.32
N PHE A 141 -0.37 9.53 -10.41
CA PHE A 141 -1.13 8.98 -11.53
C PHE A 141 -0.84 9.71 -12.85
N GLY A 142 -0.51 8.95 -13.88
CA GLY A 142 -0.22 9.49 -15.21
C GLY A 142 0.83 10.60 -15.18
N LEU A 143 0.54 11.72 -15.79
CA LEU A 143 1.37 12.93 -15.79
C LEU A 143 1.10 13.87 -14.59
N GLY A 144 0.41 13.38 -13.58
CA GLY A 144 0.13 14.10 -12.34
C GLY A 144 -1.33 14.53 -12.19
N ALA A 145 -2.13 13.74 -11.47
CA ALA A 145 -3.50 14.14 -11.12
C ALA A 145 -3.49 15.06 -9.89
N LYS A 146 -4.40 16.00 -9.85
CA LYS A 146 -4.60 16.90 -8.71
C LYS A 146 -5.59 16.28 -7.73
N PRO A 147 -5.21 15.97 -6.47
CA PRO A 147 -6.16 15.60 -5.45
C PRO A 147 -7.19 16.70 -5.23
N ILE A 148 -8.48 16.35 -5.22
CA ILE A 148 -9.58 17.30 -5.05
C ILE A 148 -10.47 16.98 -3.86
N ALA A 149 -10.48 15.73 -3.38
CA ALA A 149 -11.21 15.33 -2.18
C ALA A 149 -10.57 14.11 -1.55
N ASN A 150 -10.58 14.07 -0.20
CA ASN A 150 -10.29 12.88 0.58
C ASN A 150 -11.58 12.31 1.18
N THR A 151 -11.58 10.99 1.43
CA THR A 151 -12.61 10.28 2.19
C THR A 151 -11.95 9.43 3.26
N TYR A 152 -12.57 9.33 4.43
CA TYR A 152 -12.08 8.51 5.53
C TYR A 152 -13.18 7.60 6.04
N GLY A 153 -12.77 6.41 6.52
CA GLY A 153 -13.70 5.50 7.15
C GLY A 153 -12.99 4.70 8.23
N PHE A 154 -13.51 4.74 9.47
CA PHE A 154 -12.92 4.01 10.57
C PHE A 154 -13.93 3.05 11.17
N CYS A 155 -13.54 1.77 11.29
CA CYS A 155 -14.21 0.83 12.16
C CYS A 155 -13.28 0.53 13.33
N LEU A 156 -13.74 0.81 14.54
CA LEU A 156 -12.95 0.78 15.78
C LEU A 156 -13.68 -0.03 16.85
N GLY A 157 -12.92 -0.56 17.80
CA GLY A 157 -13.51 -1.05 19.05
C GLY A 157 -14.13 0.08 19.87
N TYR A 158 -15.02 -0.27 20.81
CA TYR A 158 -15.62 0.71 21.69
C TYR A 158 -14.54 1.37 22.58
N PRO A 159 -14.36 2.68 22.52
CA PRO A 159 -13.25 3.36 23.20
C PRO A 159 -13.29 3.27 24.72
N ASP A 160 -14.45 3.01 25.32
CA ASP A 160 -14.62 2.89 26.76
C ASP A 160 -14.56 1.43 27.26
N ASP A 161 -14.38 0.46 26.35
CA ASP A 161 -14.22 -0.94 26.72
C ASP A 161 -12.87 -1.17 27.40
N LYS A 162 -12.92 -1.77 28.57
CA LYS A 162 -11.75 -2.14 29.40
C LYS A 162 -11.53 -3.64 29.46
N SER A 163 -12.20 -4.43 28.63
CA SER A 163 -12.02 -5.87 28.59
C SER A 163 -10.57 -6.20 28.16
N LYS A 164 -10.07 -7.33 28.67
CA LYS A 164 -8.78 -7.85 28.21
C LYS A 164 -8.89 -8.30 26.77
N LEU A 165 -7.92 -7.90 25.96
CA LEU A 165 -7.85 -8.24 24.59
C LEU A 165 -7.32 -9.66 24.37
N PHE A 166 -7.67 -10.23 23.24
CA PHE A 166 -7.37 -11.60 22.87
C PHE A 166 -5.89 -11.89 22.94
N ARG A 167 -5.05 -12.17 23.30
CA ARG A 167 -3.62 -12.51 23.38
C ARG A 167 -2.83 -11.67 24.39
N ASP A 168 -3.43 -10.72 25.08
CA ASP A 168 -2.71 -9.92 26.09
C ASP A 168 -1.89 -10.75 27.09
N PRO A 169 -2.41 -11.92 27.56
CA PRO A 169 -1.63 -12.76 28.48
C PRO A 169 -0.38 -13.39 27.86
N GLU A 170 -0.34 -13.50 26.52
CA GLU A 170 0.76 -14.15 25.77
C GLU A 170 1.82 -13.15 25.30
N LEU A 171 1.49 -11.86 25.30
CA LEU A 171 2.36 -10.83 24.76
C LEU A 171 3.26 -10.23 25.84
N LYS A 172 4.52 -9.97 25.49
CA LYS A 172 5.44 -9.21 26.37
C LYS A 172 4.95 -7.76 26.58
N GLN A 173 4.26 -7.22 25.59
CA GLN A 173 3.65 -5.91 25.61
C GLN A 173 2.16 -6.06 25.28
N PRO A 174 1.25 -5.54 26.11
CA PRO A 174 -0.18 -5.59 25.83
C PRO A 174 -0.53 -4.91 24.51
N MET A 175 -1.62 -5.35 23.89
CA MET A 175 -2.18 -4.67 22.73
C MET A 175 -2.70 -3.29 23.11
N LEU A 176 -2.67 -2.35 22.17
CA LEU A 176 -3.17 -1.01 22.40
C LEU A 176 -4.70 -1.04 22.62
N SER A 177 -5.20 -0.24 23.56
CA SER A 177 -6.64 -0.10 23.78
C SER A 177 -7.34 0.56 22.61
N ALA A 178 -8.62 0.27 22.42
CA ALA A 178 -9.43 0.88 21.37
C ALA A 178 -9.45 2.41 21.45
N ARG A 179 -9.42 2.99 22.65
CA ARG A 179 -9.28 4.44 22.88
C ARG A 179 -7.96 4.97 22.31
N HIS A 180 -6.85 4.32 22.64
CA HIS A 180 -5.52 4.74 22.18
C HIS A 180 -5.43 4.66 20.65
N ILE A 181 -5.95 3.58 20.06
CA ILE A 181 -6.01 3.43 18.60
C ILE A 181 -6.83 4.55 17.96
N MET A 182 -8.03 4.82 18.49
CA MET A 182 -8.89 5.87 17.98
C MET A 182 -8.23 7.25 18.02
N ASP A 183 -7.68 7.64 19.16
CA ASP A 183 -7.07 8.94 19.36
C ASP A 183 -5.84 9.13 18.44
N GLY A 184 -5.01 8.08 18.31
CA GLY A 184 -3.86 8.09 17.41
C GLY A 184 -4.24 8.14 15.93
N VAL A 185 -5.26 7.37 15.51
CA VAL A 185 -5.78 7.41 14.13
C VAL A 185 -6.30 8.80 13.78
N ILE A 186 -7.11 9.40 14.64
CA ILE A 186 -7.63 10.76 14.44
C ILE A 186 -6.49 11.78 14.32
N ALA A 187 -5.48 11.69 15.22
CA ALA A 187 -4.32 12.57 15.19
C ALA A 187 -3.49 12.39 13.90
N GLY A 188 -3.27 11.15 13.45
CA GLY A 188 -2.55 10.84 12.22
C GLY A 188 -3.26 11.37 10.98
N ILE A 189 -4.56 11.15 10.86
CA ILE A 189 -5.38 11.69 9.76
C ILE A 189 -5.40 13.21 9.77
N ASN A 190 -5.52 13.84 10.94
CA ASN A 190 -5.43 15.31 11.05
C ASN A 190 -4.07 15.81 10.55
N SER A 191 -2.98 15.15 10.93
CA SER A 191 -1.63 15.57 10.55
C SER A 191 -1.34 15.38 9.05
N GLY A 192 -1.67 14.23 8.48
CA GLY A 192 -1.37 13.90 7.09
C GLY A 192 -2.44 14.33 6.09
N GLY A 193 -3.71 14.34 6.51
CA GLY A 193 -4.86 14.64 5.67
C GLY A 193 -5.32 16.09 5.75
N ASN A 194 -5.82 16.52 6.90
CA ASN A 194 -6.41 17.86 7.03
C ASN A 194 -5.42 18.99 6.74
N ARG A 195 -4.14 18.79 7.10
CA ARG A 195 -3.08 19.77 6.82
C ARG A 195 -2.61 19.79 5.37
N SER A 196 -3.03 18.83 4.54
CA SER A 196 -2.70 18.83 3.11
C SER A 196 -3.47 19.89 2.30
N GLY A 197 -4.53 20.45 2.88
CA GLY A 197 -5.42 21.38 2.19
C GLY A 197 -6.39 20.70 1.23
N ILE A 198 -6.46 19.38 1.21
CA ILE A 198 -7.43 18.62 0.41
C ILE A 198 -8.72 18.47 1.24
N PRO A 199 -9.89 18.92 0.75
CA PRO A 199 -11.13 18.84 1.50
C PRO A 199 -11.58 17.40 1.72
N THR A 200 -12.22 17.15 2.86
CA THR A 200 -12.83 15.85 3.20
C THR A 200 -14.34 15.99 3.25
N PRO A 201 -15.05 15.78 2.13
CA PRO A 201 -16.49 15.98 2.06
C PRO A 201 -17.30 14.86 2.73
N GLN A 202 -16.70 13.69 2.95
CA GLN A 202 -17.38 12.52 3.46
C GLN A 202 -16.44 11.63 4.26
N GLY A 203 -17.00 11.02 5.31
CA GLY A 203 -16.36 9.98 6.09
C GLY A 203 -17.38 9.24 6.95
N PHE A 204 -16.95 8.17 7.60
CA PHE A 204 -17.75 7.44 8.57
C PHE A 204 -16.92 6.98 9.76
N LEU A 205 -17.59 6.79 10.89
CA LEU A 205 -17.04 6.19 12.09
C LEU A 205 -18.04 5.13 12.57
N TYR A 206 -17.56 3.90 12.73
CA TYR A 206 -18.36 2.78 13.19
C TYR A 206 -17.66 2.06 14.34
N PHE A 207 -18.40 1.72 15.38
CA PHE A 207 -17.89 1.00 16.55
C PHE A 207 -18.48 -0.41 16.62
N ASP A 208 -17.58 -1.39 16.75
CA ASP A 208 -17.93 -2.79 16.96
C ASP A 208 -16.76 -3.49 17.66
N GLN A 209 -17.06 -4.35 18.63
CA GLN A 209 -16.03 -5.05 19.42
C GLN A 209 -15.09 -5.91 18.57
N ARG A 210 -15.50 -6.37 17.41
CA ARG A 210 -14.67 -7.11 16.47
C ARG A 210 -13.47 -6.32 15.95
N TYR A 211 -13.50 -5.00 16.04
CA TYR A 211 -12.39 -4.11 15.66
C TYR A 211 -11.52 -3.65 16.84
N ALA A 212 -11.71 -4.23 18.03
CA ALA A 212 -10.97 -3.81 19.23
C ALA A 212 -9.44 -3.98 19.10
N THR A 213 -9.01 -5.07 18.43
CA THR A 213 -7.57 -5.38 18.28
C THR A 213 -6.99 -5.00 16.93
N LYS A 214 -7.83 -4.96 15.89
CA LYS A 214 -7.43 -4.62 14.53
C LYS A 214 -8.50 -3.73 13.90
N PRO A 215 -8.27 -2.41 13.88
CA PRO A 215 -9.22 -1.47 13.29
C PRO A 215 -9.29 -1.63 11.77
N LEU A 216 -10.36 -1.11 11.17
CA LEU A 216 -10.33 -0.73 9.77
C LEU A 216 -10.01 0.77 9.72
N VAL A 217 -8.95 1.12 9.04
CA VAL A 217 -8.58 2.51 8.77
C VAL A 217 -8.54 2.71 7.26
N PHE A 218 -9.65 3.16 6.71
CA PHE A 218 -9.83 3.41 5.29
C PHE A 218 -9.51 4.86 4.98
N ALA A 219 -8.75 5.07 3.91
CA ALA A 219 -8.50 6.37 3.31
C ALA A 219 -8.71 6.29 1.81
N GLY A 220 -9.23 7.35 1.23
CA GLY A 220 -9.43 7.47 -0.21
C GLY A 220 -9.12 8.89 -0.69
N THR A 221 -8.68 8.99 -1.95
CA THR A 221 -8.43 10.26 -2.62
C THR A 221 -9.05 10.24 -3.99
N VAL A 222 -9.86 11.25 -4.26
CA VAL A 222 -10.36 11.56 -5.60
C VAL A 222 -9.45 12.60 -6.21
N GLY A 223 -9.02 12.38 -7.44
CA GLY A 223 -8.20 13.29 -8.20
C GLY A 223 -8.83 13.67 -9.54
N LEU A 224 -8.38 14.76 -10.10
CA LEU A 224 -8.78 15.25 -11.40
C LEU A 224 -7.55 15.50 -12.27
N ILE A 225 -7.59 15.08 -13.53
CA ILE A 225 -6.53 15.30 -14.50
C ILE A 225 -7.13 15.64 -15.87
N PRO A 226 -6.59 16.64 -16.59
CA PRO A 226 -7.01 16.85 -17.99
C PRO A 226 -6.77 15.60 -18.81
N ARG A 227 -7.65 15.28 -19.75
CA ARG A 227 -7.47 14.11 -20.65
C ARG A 227 -6.19 14.16 -21.46
N LYS A 228 -5.75 15.38 -21.79
CA LYS A 228 -4.50 15.63 -22.53
C LYS A 228 -3.68 16.72 -21.85
N ILE A 229 -2.38 16.55 -21.82
CA ILE A 229 -1.40 17.55 -21.39
C ILE A 229 -0.41 17.71 -22.54
N LYS A 230 -0.25 18.93 -23.05
CA LYS A 230 0.61 19.23 -24.23
C LYS A 230 0.33 18.29 -25.41
N GLY A 231 -0.96 18.01 -25.67
CA GLY A 231 -1.40 17.14 -26.77
C GLY A 231 -1.30 15.63 -26.53
N GLN A 232 -0.64 15.19 -25.46
CA GLN A 232 -0.49 13.76 -25.12
C GLN A 232 -1.54 13.28 -24.12
N PRO A 233 -2.01 12.01 -24.23
CA PRO A 233 -2.88 11.42 -23.23
C PRO A 233 -2.26 11.46 -21.83
N SER A 234 -2.90 12.11 -20.88
CA SER A 234 -2.33 12.37 -19.56
C SER A 234 -2.19 11.13 -18.65
N HIS A 235 -2.97 10.07 -18.93
CA HIS A 235 -2.94 8.81 -18.19
C HIS A 235 -1.79 7.88 -18.62
N ILE A 236 -1.00 8.28 -19.62
CA ILE A 236 0.15 7.51 -20.10
C ILE A 236 1.43 8.17 -19.59
N LYS A 237 2.20 7.40 -18.82
CA LYS A 237 3.54 7.79 -18.37
C LYS A 237 4.52 6.65 -18.61
N ARG A 238 5.76 6.98 -18.88
CA ARG A 238 6.88 6.03 -18.98
C ARG A 238 8.20 6.78 -18.83
N ALA A 239 9.17 6.14 -18.20
CA ALA A 239 10.55 6.57 -18.25
C ALA A 239 11.21 6.09 -19.57
N LEU A 240 12.02 6.93 -20.16
CA LEU A 240 12.74 6.63 -21.39
C LEU A 240 14.25 6.63 -21.12
N SER A 241 15.00 5.92 -21.96
CA SER A 241 16.47 6.03 -21.92
C SER A 241 16.92 7.46 -22.15
N GLY A 242 17.77 7.97 -21.26
CA GLY A 242 18.22 9.37 -21.28
C GLY A 242 17.42 10.33 -20.36
N ASP A 243 16.32 9.89 -19.77
CA ASP A 243 15.61 10.68 -18.78
C ASP A 243 16.43 10.81 -17.49
N TYR A 244 16.31 11.96 -16.83
CA TYR A 244 16.95 12.19 -15.54
C TYR A 244 16.11 11.60 -14.42
N ILE A 245 16.78 10.94 -13.47
CA ILE A 245 16.18 10.58 -12.17
C ILE A 245 16.40 11.77 -11.24
N VAL A 246 15.30 12.43 -10.86
CA VAL A 246 15.33 13.62 -10.00
C VAL A 246 14.73 13.27 -8.65
N MET A 247 15.50 13.49 -7.58
CA MET A 247 15.03 13.35 -6.21
C MET A 247 14.86 14.75 -5.58
N VAL A 248 13.66 14.98 -5.02
CA VAL A 248 13.32 16.24 -4.36
C VAL A 248 12.88 15.90 -2.94
N GLY A 249 13.51 16.53 -1.94
CA GLY A 249 13.17 16.33 -0.53
C GLY A 249 14.40 16.36 0.38
N GLY A 250 14.25 15.82 1.58
CA GLY A 250 15.30 15.73 2.57
C GLY A 250 16.25 14.55 2.33
N ARG A 251 17.01 14.19 3.38
CA ARG A 251 17.90 13.02 3.34
C ARG A 251 17.10 11.73 3.21
N VAL A 252 17.61 10.79 2.43
CA VAL A 252 17.10 9.44 2.36
C VAL A 252 17.71 8.61 3.50
N GLY A 253 16.89 7.89 4.23
CA GLY A 253 17.27 6.95 5.28
C GLY A 253 16.86 5.52 4.95
N GLN A 254 16.78 4.71 5.97
CA GLN A 254 16.37 3.30 5.87
C GLN A 254 14.88 3.08 6.21
N ASP A 255 14.12 4.15 6.39
CA ASP A 255 12.71 4.10 6.75
C ASP A 255 11.90 3.38 5.66
N GLY A 256 11.12 2.39 6.06
CA GLY A 256 10.27 1.62 5.15
C GLY A 256 11.01 0.61 4.26
N ILE A 257 12.26 0.27 4.57
CA ILE A 257 13.06 -0.63 3.72
C ILE A 257 12.53 -2.07 3.70
N HIS A 258 11.83 -2.50 4.72
CA HIS A 258 11.23 -3.84 4.79
C HIS A 258 9.74 -3.88 4.38
N GLY A 259 9.27 -2.91 3.67
CA GLY A 259 7.90 -2.84 3.15
C GLY A 259 6.88 -2.30 4.14
#